data_8ade821859f183cad915bad5ae8cf789
#
_entry.id   8ade821859f183cad915bad5ae8cf789
#
_cell.length_a   1.000
_cell.length_b   1.000
_cell.length_c   1.000
_cell.angle_alpha   90.00
_cell.angle_beta   90.00
_cell.angle_gamma   90.00
#
_symmetry.space_group_name_H-M   'P 1'
#
loop_
_entity.id
_entity.type
_entity.pdbx_description
1 polymer ?
#
loop_
_entity_poly.entity_id
_entity_poly.type
_entity_poly.pdbx_seq_one_letter_code
_entity_poly.pdbx_strand_id
1 'polypeptide(L)'
;MHRVEIDKIEYHPSSKGYILILKKLNSKIKIPILIGSNEAQSLSLAYEDIILPRPTTHDLIINFSNETEVVFHNVIIKKYMNGTFFACIVASKKNEKIEIDARPSDAISIALKCNIPIYITDNILHTIKEKDTISTQHFPENGTTKSKNIEINNEAIIKDLM
;
A
#
# COMPACT_ATOMS: atom_id res chain seq x y z
N MET A 1 -3.98 5.26 16.23
CA MET A 1 -3.35 4.56 15.08
C MET A 1 -3.78 3.10 15.06
N HIS A 2 -3.98 2.52 13.87
CA HIS A 2 -4.45 1.15 13.70
C HIS A 2 -3.51 0.40 12.78
N ARG A 3 -3.12 -0.81 13.18
CA ARG A 3 -2.30 -1.69 12.36
C ARG A 3 -3.13 -2.22 11.18
N VAL A 4 -2.51 -2.27 10.00
CA VAL A 4 -3.10 -2.78 8.77
C VAL A 4 -2.16 -3.79 8.12
N GLU A 5 -2.74 -4.61 7.26
CA GLU A 5 -2.03 -5.56 6.39
C GLU A 5 -2.53 -5.42 4.96
N ILE A 6 -1.80 -5.94 4.00
CA ILE A 6 -2.27 -6.04 2.63
C ILE A 6 -3.32 -7.15 2.56
N ASP A 7 -4.52 -6.81 2.08
CA ASP A 7 -5.58 -7.78 1.79
C ASP A 7 -5.38 -8.34 0.37
N LYS A 8 -5.20 -7.46 -0.62
CA LYS A 8 -4.96 -7.82 -2.02
C LYS A 8 -4.54 -6.63 -2.87
N ILE A 9 -4.04 -6.93 -4.07
CA ILE A 9 -3.82 -5.97 -5.16
C ILE A 9 -4.70 -6.40 -6.32
N GLU A 10 -5.53 -5.50 -6.85
CA GLU A 10 -6.47 -5.78 -7.95
C GLU A 10 -6.24 -4.83 -9.12
N TYR A 11 -6.39 -5.33 -10.34
CA TYR A 11 -6.44 -4.47 -11.52
C TYR A 11 -7.76 -3.70 -11.58
N HIS A 12 -7.70 -2.40 -11.85
CA HIS A 12 -8.86 -1.52 -11.95
C HIS A 12 -9.00 -0.99 -13.38
N PRO A 13 -9.86 -1.59 -14.22
CA PRO A 13 -9.95 -1.30 -15.65
C PRO A 13 -10.25 0.18 -15.96
N SER A 14 -11.11 0.83 -15.16
CA SER A 14 -11.53 2.21 -15.41
C SER A 14 -10.39 3.23 -15.26
N SER A 15 -9.42 2.98 -14.37
CA SER A 15 -8.25 3.84 -14.19
C SER A 15 -7.02 3.34 -14.96
N LYS A 16 -7.11 2.17 -15.60
CA LYS A 16 -5.97 1.47 -16.22
C LYS A 16 -4.79 1.32 -15.25
N GLY A 17 -5.10 1.09 -13.97
CA GLY A 17 -4.14 0.98 -12.87
C GLY A 17 -4.51 -0.18 -11.95
N TYR A 18 -4.01 -0.14 -10.74
CA TYR A 18 -4.25 -1.14 -9.72
C TYR A 18 -4.82 -0.50 -8.45
N ILE A 19 -5.55 -1.27 -7.67
CA ILE A 19 -5.97 -0.88 -6.33
C ILE A 19 -5.26 -1.79 -5.33
N LEU A 20 -4.44 -1.19 -4.48
CA LEU A 20 -3.93 -1.82 -3.28
C LEU A 20 -4.99 -1.73 -2.20
N ILE A 21 -5.46 -2.85 -1.68
CA ILE A 21 -6.42 -2.89 -0.59
C ILE A 21 -5.69 -3.25 0.69
N LEU A 22 -5.69 -2.30 1.64
CA LEU A 22 -5.25 -2.55 3.00
C LEU A 22 -6.44 -2.93 3.85
N LYS A 23 -6.26 -3.86 4.79
CA LYS A 23 -7.26 -4.29 5.76
C LYS A 23 -6.79 -3.96 7.16
N LYS A 24 -7.66 -3.32 7.95
CA LYS A 24 -7.42 -3.11 9.37
C LYS A 24 -7.47 -4.46 10.11
N LEU A 25 -6.46 -4.75 10.92
CA LEU A 25 -6.42 -5.98 11.71
C LEU A 25 -7.66 -6.12 12.62
N ASN A 26 -8.20 -7.33 12.71
CA ASN A 26 -9.39 -7.67 13.48
C ASN A 26 -10.62 -6.83 13.12
N SER A 27 -10.75 -6.42 11.85
CA SER A 27 -11.84 -5.58 11.37
C SER A 27 -12.21 -5.94 9.92
N LYS A 28 -13.42 -5.53 9.50
CA LYS A 28 -13.86 -5.63 8.11
C LYS A 28 -13.52 -4.37 7.29
N ILE A 29 -12.90 -3.36 7.93
CA ILE A 29 -12.59 -2.09 7.27
C ILE A 29 -11.45 -2.30 6.28
N LYS A 30 -11.70 -1.91 5.03
CA LYS A 30 -10.75 -1.95 3.92
C LYS A 30 -10.45 -0.53 3.43
N ILE A 31 -9.20 -0.29 3.07
CA ILE A 31 -8.68 1.00 2.62
C ILE A 31 -8.15 0.81 1.19
N PRO A 32 -8.88 1.26 0.16
CA PRO A 32 -8.42 1.18 -1.22
C PRO A 32 -7.46 2.35 -1.54
N ILE A 33 -6.31 2.03 -2.10
CA ILE A 33 -5.30 2.99 -2.56
C ILE A 33 -5.03 2.72 -4.03
N LEU A 34 -5.32 3.69 -4.89
CA LEU A 34 -5.01 3.59 -6.32
C LEU A 34 -3.50 3.73 -6.54
N ILE A 35 -2.92 2.80 -7.30
CA ILE A 35 -1.49 2.73 -7.63
C ILE A 35 -1.30 2.46 -9.12
N GLY A 36 -0.15 2.83 -9.64
CA GLY A 36 0.25 2.50 -11.01
C GLY A 36 0.75 1.06 -11.16
N SER A 37 1.00 0.66 -12.40
CA SER A 37 1.49 -0.70 -12.72
C SER A 37 2.88 -0.98 -12.13
N ASN A 38 3.79 -0.01 -12.19
CA ASN A 38 5.14 -0.16 -11.65
C ASN A 38 5.14 -0.29 -10.13
N GLU A 39 4.26 0.46 -9.45
CA GLU A 39 4.07 0.36 -8.00
C GLU A 39 3.47 -1.00 -7.62
N ALA A 40 2.47 -1.46 -8.38
CA ALA A 40 1.86 -2.78 -8.16
C ALA A 40 2.88 -3.90 -8.33
N GLN A 41 3.73 -3.82 -9.36
CA GLN A 41 4.81 -4.77 -9.60
C GLN A 41 5.81 -4.80 -8.43
N SER A 42 6.28 -3.63 -7.99
CA SER A 42 7.22 -3.53 -6.86
C SER A 42 6.64 -4.09 -5.56
N LEU A 43 5.35 -3.82 -5.30
CA LEU A 43 4.62 -4.35 -4.15
C LEU A 43 4.45 -5.86 -4.24
N SER A 44 4.12 -6.40 -5.42
CA SER A 44 3.97 -7.84 -5.60
C SER A 44 5.28 -8.59 -5.37
N LEU A 45 6.39 -8.07 -5.90
CA LEU A 45 7.73 -8.64 -5.65
C LEU A 45 8.08 -8.65 -4.16
N ALA A 46 7.78 -7.55 -3.45
CA ALA A 46 8.04 -7.44 -2.02
C ALA A 46 7.10 -8.34 -1.19
N TYR A 47 5.84 -8.48 -1.60
CA TYR A 47 4.85 -9.30 -0.91
C TYR A 47 5.13 -10.79 -1.03
N GLU A 48 5.57 -11.25 -2.21
CA GLU A 48 5.94 -12.64 -2.49
C GLU A 48 7.41 -12.96 -2.10
N ASP A 49 8.12 -12.03 -1.49
CA ASP A 49 9.53 -12.14 -1.08
C ASP A 49 10.46 -12.58 -2.24
N ILE A 50 10.17 -12.08 -3.46
CA ILE A 50 10.95 -12.43 -4.64
C ILE A 50 12.22 -11.59 -4.71
N ILE A 51 13.36 -12.28 -4.72
CA ILE A 51 14.67 -11.66 -4.83
C ILE A 51 15.11 -11.67 -6.30
N LEU A 52 15.35 -10.47 -6.84
CA LEU A 52 15.89 -10.30 -8.19
C LEU A 52 17.41 -10.37 -8.20
N PRO A 53 18.06 -10.72 -9.35
CA PRO A 53 19.51 -10.78 -9.47
C PRO A 53 20.22 -9.44 -9.23
N ARG A 54 19.50 -8.33 -9.42
CA ARG A 54 20.00 -6.97 -9.15
C ARG A 54 19.03 -6.22 -8.24
N PRO A 55 19.55 -5.37 -7.33
CA PRO A 55 18.71 -4.60 -6.43
C PRO A 55 17.70 -3.70 -7.17
N THR A 56 16.46 -3.68 -6.72
CA THR A 56 15.45 -2.70 -7.13
C THR A 56 15.71 -1.35 -6.43
N THR A 57 14.93 -0.32 -6.79
CA THR A 57 15.02 1.00 -6.11
C THR A 57 14.77 0.90 -4.61
N HIS A 58 13.80 0.08 -4.19
CA HIS A 58 13.52 -0.12 -2.76
C HIS A 58 14.66 -0.86 -2.05
N ASP A 59 15.29 -1.84 -2.70
CA ASP A 59 16.47 -2.51 -2.16
C ASP A 59 17.65 -1.54 -2.02
N LEU A 60 17.83 -0.64 -3.00
CA LEU A 60 18.86 0.40 -2.93
C LEU A 60 18.64 1.33 -1.73
N ILE A 61 17.39 1.75 -1.47
CA ILE A 61 17.06 2.59 -0.31
C ILE A 61 17.38 1.84 1.00
N ILE A 62 17.04 0.56 1.09
CA ILE A 62 17.30 -0.27 2.26
C ILE A 62 18.81 -0.45 2.46
N ASN A 63 19.55 -0.75 1.41
CA ASN A 63 21.00 -0.88 1.47
C ASN A 63 21.64 0.45 1.91
N PHE A 64 21.18 1.58 1.35
CA PHE A 64 21.64 2.90 1.77
C PHE A 64 21.33 3.20 3.25
N SER A 65 20.15 2.81 3.73
CA SER A 65 19.81 2.98 5.15
C SER A 65 20.74 2.18 6.07
N ASN A 66 21.08 0.95 5.69
CA ASN A 66 22.01 0.10 6.43
C ASN A 66 23.42 0.70 6.48
N GLU A 67 23.95 1.16 5.34
CA GLU A 67 25.28 1.80 5.26
C GLU A 67 25.35 3.12 6.03
N THR A 68 24.22 3.80 6.18
CA THR A 68 24.15 5.09 6.90
C THR A 68 23.66 4.97 8.34
N GLU A 69 23.50 3.75 8.86
CA GLU A 69 23.02 3.46 10.22
C GLU A 69 21.61 4.02 10.49
N VAL A 70 20.76 4.13 9.45
CA VAL A 70 19.35 4.49 9.58
C VAL A 70 18.53 3.22 9.76
N VAL A 71 17.76 3.13 10.83
CA VAL A 71 16.90 1.97 11.12
C VAL A 71 15.44 2.32 10.89
N PHE A 72 14.76 1.60 10.01
CA PHE A 72 13.32 1.74 9.78
C PHE A 72 12.53 0.98 10.86
N HIS A 73 11.47 1.58 11.40
CA HIS A 73 10.67 1.02 12.50
C HIS A 73 9.25 0.67 12.09
N ASN A 74 8.59 1.54 11.37
CA ASN A 74 7.23 1.35 10.89
C ASN A 74 6.88 2.35 9.78
N VAL A 75 5.75 2.09 9.13
CA VAL A 75 5.15 2.97 8.13
C VAL A 75 3.82 3.47 8.66
N ILE A 76 3.52 4.75 8.43
CA ILE A 76 2.25 5.36 8.82
C ILE A 76 1.63 6.02 7.59
N ILE A 77 0.42 5.60 7.22
CA ILE A 77 -0.42 6.34 6.28
C ILE A 77 -1.19 7.38 7.09
N LYS A 78 -0.79 8.65 6.92
CA LYS A 78 -1.15 9.75 7.83
C LYS A 78 -2.48 10.39 7.51
N LYS A 79 -2.73 10.66 6.23
CA LYS A 79 -3.91 11.41 5.80
C LYS A 79 -4.29 11.10 4.36
N TYR A 80 -5.55 11.41 4.05
CA TYR A 80 -6.06 11.47 2.69
C TYR A 80 -6.55 12.90 2.43
N MET A 81 -6.07 13.52 1.37
CA MET A 81 -6.41 14.90 1.01
C MET A 81 -6.37 15.07 -0.51
N ASN A 82 -7.42 15.68 -1.07
CA ASN A 82 -7.51 15.98 -2.50
C ASN A 82 -7.23 14.76 -3.41
N GLY A 83 -7.79 13.59 -3.07
CA GLY A 83 -7.60 12.38 -3.86
C GLY A 83 -6.30 11.62 -3.58
N THR A 84 -5.44 12.12 -2.71
CA THR A 84 -4.09 11.58 -2.48
C THR A 84 -3.90 11.11 -1.04
N PHE A 85 -3.35 9.93 -0.87
CA PHE A 85 -2.87 9.43 0.41
C PHE A 85 -1.43 9.89 0.67
N PHE A 86 -1.15 10.28 1.90
CA PHE A 86 0.17 10.68 2.37
C PHE A 86 0.67 9.66 3.40
N ALA A 87 1.90 9.23 3.24
CA ALA A 87 2.53 8.29 4.14
C ALA A 87 3.91 8.78 4.60
N CYS A 88 4.41 8.20 5.68
CA CYS A 88 5.80 8.36 6.07
C CYS A 88 6.39 7.04 6.56
N ILE A 89 7.70 6.94 6.43
CA ILE A 89 8.50 5.90 7.09
C ILE A 89 9.06 6.50 8.37
N VAL A 90 8.77 5.86 9.49
CA VAL A 90 9.36 6.22 10.79
C VAL A 90 10.68 5.48 10.93
N ALA A 91 11.73 6.22 11.12
CA ALA A 91 13.09 5.70 11.24
C ALA A 91 13.80 6.32 12.44
N SER A 92 15.00 5.85 12.73
CA SER A 92 15.93 6.49 13.65
C SER A 92 17.37 6.41 13.15
N LYS A 93 18.16 7.40 13.54
CA LYS A 93 19.62 7.42 13.40
C LYS A 93 20.21 7.89 14.70
N LYS A 94 21.15 7.14 15.30
CA LYS A 94 21.78 7.45 16.60
C LYS A 94 20.73 7.79 17.68
N ASN A 95 19.62 7.01 17.72
CA ASN A 95 18.47 7.18 18.62
C ASN A 95 17.62 8.46 18.40
N GLU A 96 17.93 9.27 17.40
CA GLU A 96 17.09 10.38 17.00
C GLU A 96 16.00 9.90 16.03
N LYS A 97 14.74 10.22 16.34
CA LYS A 97 13.59 9.87 15.50
C LYS A 97 13.60 10.70 14.22
N ILE A 98 13.39 10.02 13.09
CA ILE A 98 13.28 10.63 11.76
C ILE A 98 11.93 10.21 11.16
N GLU A 99 11.24 11.14 10.50
CA GLU A 99 10.08 10.84 9.68
C GLU A 99 10.38 11.21 8.24
N ILE A 100 10.34 10.21 7.36
CA ILE A 100 10.65 10.36 5.93
C ILE A 100 9.32 10.37 5.19
N ASP A 101 8.99 11.46 4.49
CA ASP A 101 7.81 11.53 3.64
C ASP A 101 7.96 10.57 2.45
N ALA A 102 6.90 9.84 2.13
CA ALA A 102 6.90 8.85 1.07
C ALA A 102 5.51 8.64 0.49
N ARG A 103 5.45 8.20 -0.77
CA ARG A 103 4.19 7.69 -1.31
C ARG A 103 3.80 6.40 -0.57
N PRO A 104 2.49 6.13 -0.38
CA PRO A 104 2.04 4.89 0.28
C PRO A 104 2.64 3.62 -0.32
N SER A 105 2.68 3.52 -1.66
CA SER A 105 3.24 2.35 -2.37
C SER A 105 4.71 2.11 -2.03
N ASP A 106 5.54 3.17 -2.02
CA ASP A 106 6.97 3.07 -1.72
C ASP A 106 7.20 2.70 -0.26
N ALA A 107 6.50 3.39 0.66
CA ALA A 107 6.60 3.11 2.09
C ALA A 107 6.18 1.66 2.41
N ILE A 108 5.08 1.18 1.82
CA ILE A 108 4.60 -0.19 2.03
C ILE A 108 5.57 -1.22 1.44
N SER A 109 6.15 -0.96 0.25
CA SER A 109 7.17 -1.84 -0.33
C SER A 109 8.39 -1.98 0.60
N ILE A 110 8.85 -0.87 1.18
CA ILE A 110 9.94 -0.89 2.18
C ILE A 110 9.48 -1.64 3.45
N ALA A 111 8.24 -1.42 3.91
CA ALA A 111 7.73 -2.11 5.09
C ALA A 111 7.72 -3.63 4.91
N LEU A 112 7.28 -4.13 3.76
CA LEU A 112 7.30 -5.55 3.42
C LEU A 112 8.72 -6.10 3.43
N LYS A 113 9.64 -5.46 2.69
CA LYS A 113 11.04 -5.91 2.56
C LYS A 113 11.81 -5.87 3.89
N CYS A 114 11.48 -4.93 4.78
CA CYS A 114 12.09 -4.81 6.11
C CYS A 114 11.32 -5.57 7.21
N ASN A 115 10.19 -6.18 6.88
CA ASN A 115 9.28 -6.85 7.83
C ASN A 115 8.89 -5.95 9.02
N ILE A 116 8.57 -4.68 8.74
CA ILE A 116 8.13 -3.71 9.74
C ILE A 116 6.64 -3.43 9.62
N PRO A 117 5.96 -3.04 10.72
CA PRO A 117 4.52 -2.86 10.73
C PRO A 117 4.05 -1.62 9.96
N ILE A 118 2.84 -1.72 9.40
CA ILE A 118 2.15 -0.64 8.70
C ILE A 118 0.97 -0.19 9.56
N TYR A 119 0.82 1.12 9.71
CA TYR A 119 -0.26 1.76 10.46
C TYR A 119 -1.01 2.78 9.63
N ILE A 120 -2.26 3.02 10.02
CA ILE A 120 -3.08 4.14 9.54
C ILE A 120 -3.51 5.00 10.74
N THR A 121 -3.77 6.29 10.47
CA THR A 121 -4.32 7.20 11.48
C THR A 121 -5.85 7.11 11.53
N ASP A 122 -6.43 7.63 12.60
CA ASP A 122 -7.88 7.73 12.78
C ASP A 122 -8.52 8.60 11.69
N ASN A 123 -7.84 9.63 11.20
CA ASN A 123 -8.31 10.50 10.12
C ASN A 123 -8.64 9.69 8.85
N ILE A 124 -7.82 8.70 8.50
CA ILE A 124 -8.09 7.83 7.34
C ILE A 124 -9.40 7.05 7.54
N LEU A 125 -9.62 6.51 8.75
CA LEU A 125 -10.84 5.75 9.06
C LEU A 125 -12.10 6.62 8.98
N HIS A 126 -12.04 7.85 9.46
CA HIS A 126 -13.15 8.79 9.36
C HIS A 126 -13.49 9.13 7.91
N THR A 127 -12.49 9.48 7.12
CA THR A 127 -12.67 9.81 5.69
C THR A 127 -13.29 8.67 4.89
N ILE A 128 -12.91 7.42 5.17
CA ILE A 128 -13.47 6.26 4.48
C ILE A 128 -14.93 6.04 4.87
N LYS A 129 -15.26 6.11 6.16
CA LYS A 129 -16.64 5.97 6.64
C LYS A 129 -17.57 7.03 6.05
N GLU A 130 -17.13 8.28 5.96
CA GLU A 130 -17.90 9.37 5.35
C GLU A 130 -18.18 9.08 3.87
N LYS A 131 -17.22 8.55 3.12
CA LYS A 131 -17.38 8.19 1.71
C LYS A 131 -18.35 7.02 1.52
N ASP A 132 -18.28 5.99 2.36
CA ASP A 132 -19.19 4.85 2.31
C ASP A 132 -20.63 5.30 2.61
N THR A 133 -20.83 6.25 3.51
CA THR A 133 -22.17 6.83 3.84
C THR A 133 -22.73 7.63 2.68
N ILE A 134 -21.91 8.37 1.94
CA ILE A 134 -22.32 9.17 0.78
C ILE A 134 -22.64 8.26 -0.42
N SER A 135 -21.90 7.18 -0.62
CA SER A 135 -22.12 6.22 -1.71
C SER A 135 -23.41 5.42 -1.56
N THR A 136 -23.87 5.18 -0.34
CA THR A 136 -25.14 4.47 -0.07
C THR A 136 -26.37 5.33 -0.30
N GLN A 137 -26.27 6.64 -0.42
CA GLN A 137 -27.41 7.54 -0.64
C GLN A 137 -27.76 7.82 -2.10
N HIS A 138 -26.98 7.33 -3.08
CA HIS A 138 -27.20 7.69 -4.49
C HIS A 138 -26.94 6.55 -5.49
N PHE A 139 -27.61 5.38 -5.31
CA PHE A 139 -27.79 4.42 -6.40
C PHE A 139 -29.26 4.01 -6.48
N PRO A 140 -30.00 4.39 -7.53
CA PRO A 140 -31.24 3.70 -7.86
C PRO A 140 -30.89 2.28 -8.29
N GLU A 141 -31.54 1.31 -7.67
CA GLU A 141 -31.50 -0.09 -8.08
C GLU A 141 -31.95 -0.22 -9.53
N ASN A 142 -31.03 -0.42 -10.46
CA ASN A 142 -31.31 -1.11 -11.73
C ASN A 142 -29.97 -1.41 -12.44
N GLY A 143 -29.63 -2.68 -12.51
CA GLY A 143 -28.59 -3.16 -13.39
C GLY A 143 -27.62 -4.15 -12.75
N THR A 144 -28.02 -5.41 -12.73
CA THR A 144 -27.14 -6.56 -12.47
C THR A 144 -25.91 -6.55 -13.39
N THR A 145 -24.81 -6.04 -12.88
CA THR A 145 -23.51 -6.35 -13.47
C THR A 145 -22.73 -7.18 -12.46
N LYS A 146 -22.69 -8.48 -12.70
CA LYS A 146 -21.79 -9.40 -11.99
C LYS A 146 -20.36 -8.88 -12.15
N SER A 147 -19.82 -8.29 -11.09
CA SER A 147 -18.38 -8.09 -10.97
C SER A 147 -17.72 -9.47 -11.01
N LYS A 148 -17.07 -9.77 -12.13
CA LYS A 148 -16.11 -10.86 -12.18
C LYS A 148 -14.97 -10.48 -11.23
N ASN A 149 -14.87 -11.17 -10.11
CA ASN A 149 -13.62 -11.21 -9.34
C ASN A 149 -12.55 -11.76 -10.27
N ILE A 150 -11.76 -10.89 -10.84
CA ILE A 150 -10.52 -11.27 -11.49
C ILE A 150 -9.53 -11.38 -10.35
N GLU A 151 -9.36 -12.58 -9.81
CA GLU A 151 -8.15 -12.92 -9.06
C GLU A 151 -7.00 -12.68 -10.03
N ILE A 152 -6.24 -11.62 -9.81
CA ILE A 152 -5.00 -11.42 -10.54
C ILE A 152 -4.07 -12.49 -10.04
N ASN A 153 -3.83 -13.45 -10.91
CA ASN A 153 -2.80 -14.42 -10.71
C ASN A 153 -1.47 -13.64 -10.68
N ASN A 154 -0.87 -13.51 -9.49
CA ASN A 154 0.41 -12.82 -9.29
C ASN A 154 1.49 -13.37 -10.24
N GLU A 155 1.35 -14.63 -10.69
CA GLU A 155 2.21 -15.26 -11.69
C GLU A 155 2.29 -14.50 -13.01
N ALA A 156 1.20 -13.82 -13.43
CA ALA A 156 1.22 -13.08 -14.69
C ALA A 156 2.07 -11.80 -14.62
N ILE A 157 2.09 -11.13 -13.46
CA ILE A 157 2.90 -9.92 -13.23
C ILE A 157 4.38 -10.28 -13.11
N ILE A 158 4.68 -11.46 -12.60
CA ILE A 158 6.05 -11.95 -12.36
C ILE A 158 6.67 -12.50 -13.66
N LYS A 159 5.84 -13.10 -14.53
CA LYS A 159 6.32 -13.75 -15.75
C LYS A 159 6.91 -12.81 -16.79
N ASP A 160 6.50 -11.54 -16.78
CA ASP A 160 7.06 -10.50 -17.67
C ASP A 160 8.41 -9.93 -17.16
N LEU A 161 8.92 -10.42 -16.02
CA LEU A 161 10.14 -9.95 -15.38
C LEU A 161 11.33 -10.93 -15.46
N MET A 162 11.08 -12.18 -15.90
CA MET A 162 12.10 -13.22 -16.05
C MET A 162 12.45 -13.45 -17.51
#